data_67e448f016bfe863a4352661df10e776
#
_entry.id   67e448f016bfe863a4352661df10e776
#
_cell.length_a   1.000
_cell.length_b   1.000
_cell.length_c   1.000
_cell.angle_alpha   90.00
_cell.angle_beta   90.00
_cell.angle_gamma   90.00
#
_symmetry.space_group_name_H-M   'P 1'
#
loop_
_entity.id
_entity.type
_entity.pdbx_description
1 polymer ?
#
loop_
_entity_poly.entity_id
_entity_poly.type
_entity_poly.pdbx_seq_one_letter_code
_entity_poly.pdbx_strand_id
1 'polypeptide(L)'
;MTSVSVGRPPHQVTPEKQTMVRTLAAVGITHEDIASKLEISADTLVKYYKKELADGRIDANAQVAKGLFDQAKQGNTAAAIFWLKTRAGWKETNINEISGLEGQPVSIKVVGI
;
A
#
# COMPACT_ATOMS: atom_id res chain seq x y z
N MET A 1 26.07 11.74 -29.13
CA MET A 1 25.97 11.71 -28.55
C MET A 1 26.35 11.59 -28.02
N THR A 2 26.13 11.99 -27.98
CA THR A 2 26.25 11.94 -27.41
C THR A 2 26.38 11.68 -26.60
N SER A 3 26.35 11.75 -26.36
CA SER A 3 26.44 11.59 -25.56
C SER A 3 26.86 11.34 -24.92
N VAL A 4 27.16 11.56 -24.90
CA VAL A 4 27.53 11.41 -24.22
C VAL A 4 27.93 11.53 -23.55
N SER A 5 27.96 11.83 -23.52
CA SER A 5 28.50 12.14 -22.82
C SER A 5 28.59 12.37 -21.88
N VAL A 6 28.98 12.65 -22.56
CA VAL A 6 28.83 13.37 -21.47
C VAL A 6 27.58 13.08 -20.85
N GLY A 7 27.39 12.59 -20.21
CA GLY A 7 26.25 12.32 -19.58
C GLY A 7 25.11 11.99 -20.43
N ARG A 8 24.16 11.30 -19.94
CA ARG A 8 22.98 10.98 -20.66
C ARG A 8 22.01 12.12 -20.62
N PRO A 9 21.16 12.24 -21.65
CA PRO A 9 20.07 13.20 -21.57
C PRO A 9 19.19 12.86 -20.37
N PRO A 10 18.55 13.86 -19.80
CA PRO A 10 17.63 13.59 -18.73
C PRO A 10 16.52 12.66 -19.20
N HIS A 11 16.03 11.83 -18.28
CA HIS A 11 14.90 10.97 -18.59
C HIS A 11 13.69 11.82 -18.95
N GLN A 12 12.96 11.40 -19.97
CA GLN A 12 11.79 12.15 -20.39
C GLN A 12 10.54 11.52 -19.84
N VAL A 13 9.81 12.29 -19.06
CA VAL A 13 8.55 11.85 -18.49
C VAL A 13 7.44 12.12 -19.47
N THR A 14 6.62 11.13 -19.72
CA THR A 14 5.46 11.29 -20.59
C THR A 14 4.23 10.81 -19.84
N PRO A 15 3.04 11.26 -20.26
CA PRO A 15 1.82 10.79 -19.60
C PRO A 15 1.67 9.28 -19.62
N GLU A 16 2.11 8.65 -20.72
CA GLU A 16 2.04 7.20 -20.81
C GLU A 16 2.92 6.53 -19.77
N LYS A 17 4.13 7.06 -19.60
CA LYS A 17 5.03 6.50 -18.60
C LYS A 17 4.53 6.74 -17.20
N GLN A 18 3.95 7.91 -16.96
CA GLN A 18 3.39 8.21 -15.65
C GLN A 18 2.27 7.24 -15.31
N THR A 19 1.39 6.98 -16.26
CA THR A 19 0.30 6.04 -16.05
C THR A 19 0.85 4.63 -15.82
N MET A 20 1.86 4.24 -16.59
CA MET A 20 2.47 2.93 -16.42
C MET A 20 3.05 2.77 -15.02
N VAL A 21 3.80 3.77 -14.55
CA VAL A 21 4.41 3.70 -13.23
C VAL A 21 3.35 3.59 -12.16
N ARG A 22 2.31 4.42 -12.27
CA ARG A 22 1.23 4.38 -11.28
C ARG A 22 0.56 3.02 -11.25
N THR A 23 0.27 2.46 -12.41
CA THR A 23 -0.40 1.17 -12.50
C THR A 23 0.46 0.05 -11.94
N LEU A 24 1.74 0.04 -12.30
CA LEU A 24 2.64 -1.00 -11.81
C LEU A 24 2.84 -0.89 -10.30
N ALA A 25 2.93 0.34 -9.79
CA ALA A 25 3.05 0.54 -8.36
C ALA A 25 1.79 0.06 -7.64
N ALA A 26 0.63 0.28 -8.25
CA ALA A 26 -0.63 -0.12 -7.65
C ALA A 26 -0.73 -1.63 -7.48
N VAL A 27 -0.17 -2.39 -8.43
CA VAL A 27 -0.24 -3.84 -8.31
C VAL A 27 0.96 -4.44 -7.58
N GLY A 28 1.80 -3.59 -6.98
CA GLY A 28 2.84 -4.08 -6.09
C GLY A 28 4.16 -4.44 -6.74
N ILE A 29 4.39 -3.99 -7.96
CA ILE A 29 5.66 -4.27 -8.63
C ILE A 29 6.76 -3.47 -7.94
N THR A 30 7.93 -4.08 -7.76
CA THR A 30 9.02 -3.40 -7.08
C THR A 30 9.57 -2.25 -7.90
N HIS A 31 10.24 -1.31 -7.22
CA HIS A 31 10.86 -0.19 -7.92
C HIS A 31 11.87 -0.66 -8.93
N GLU A 32 12.65 -1.67 -8.58
CA GLU A 32 13.65 -2.22 -9.50
C GLU A 32 13.02 -2.75 -10.78
N ASP A 33 11.91 -3.45 -10.63
CA ASP A 33 11.24 -4.01 -11.81
C ASP A 33 10.58 -2.94 -12.64
N ILE A 34 9.99 -1.94 -12.00
CA ILE A 34 9.39 -0.82 -12.74
C ILE A 34 10.49 -0.07 -13.49
N ALA A 35 11.60 0.19 -12.83
CA ALA A 35 12.71 0.90 -13.45
C ALA A 35 13.25 0.11 -14.63
N SER A 36 13.36 -1.19 -14.47
CA SER A 36 13.83 -2.05 -15.54
C SER A 36 12.91 -1.97 -16.75
N LYS A 37 11.61 -1.93 -16.50
CA LYS A 37 10.65 -1.82 -17.58
C LYS A 37 10.81 -0.53 -18.36
N LEU A 38 11.17 0.55 -17.66
CA LEU A 38 11.39 1.85 -18.29
C LEU A 38 12.83 2.03 -18.75
N GLU A 39 13.69 1.05 -18.49
CA GLU A 39 15.09 1.09 -18.87
C GLU A 39 15.83 2.25 -18.20
N ILE A 40 15.53 2.46 -16.93
CA ILE A 40 16.20 3.46 -16.10
C ILE A 40 16.60 2.83 -14.78
N SER A 41 17.40 3.55 -14.00
CA SER A 41 17.78 3.05 -12.70
C SER A 41 16.65 3.29 -11.71
N ALA A 42 16.68 2.55 -10.60
CA ALA A 42 15.70 2.75 -9.55
C ALA A 42 15.78 4.15 -8.97
N ASP A 43 16.99 4.71 -8.86
CA ASP A 43 17.15 6.07 -8.38
C ASP A 43 16.48 7.07 -9.31
N THR A 44 16.64 6.90 -10.61
CA THR A 44 16.00 7.75 -11.58
C THR A 44 14.49 7.63 -11.52
N LEU A 45 14.00 6.41 -11.33
CA LEU A 45 12.57 6.18 -11.18
C LEU A 45 12.01 6.98 -10.00
N VAL A 46 12.65 6.88 -8.85
CA VAL A 46 12.18 7.60 -7.68
C VAL A 46 12.26 9.10 -7.89
N LYS A 47 13.30 9.55 -8.56
CA LYS A 47 13.47 10.97 -8.80
C LYS A 47 12.36 11.56 -9.66
N TYR A 48 12.00 10.87 -10.73
CA TYR A 48 11.06 11.42 -11.70
C TYR A 48 9.62 11.00 -11.49
N TYR A 49 9.38 9.92 -10.74
CA TYR A 49 8.04 9.35 -10.61
C TYR A 49 7.61 9.17 -9.16
N LYS A 50 8.17 9.99 -8.28
CA LYS A 50 7.86 9.87 -6.86
C LYS A 50 6.36 9.95 -6.61
N LYS A 51 5.70 10.89 -7.26
CA LYS A 51 4.27 11.09 -7.08
C LYS A 51 3.49 9.88 -7.59
N GLU A 52 3.84 9.41 -8.76
CA GLU A 52 3.13 8.27 -9.36
C GLU A 52 3.30 7.01 -8.53
N LEU A 53 4.50 6.80 -8.00
CA LEU A 53 4.73 5.64 -7.14
C LEU A 53 3.87 5.71 -5.89
N ALA A 54 3.80 6.87 -5.28
CA ALA A 54 3.00 7.06 -4.08
C ALA A 54 1.52 6.96 -4.38
N ASP A 55 1.07 7.63 -5.44
CA ASP A 55 -0.35 7.63 -5.81
C ASP A 55 -0.84 6.23 -6.14
N GLY A 56 -0.03 5.47 -6.88
CA GLY A 56 -0.41 4.11 -7.22
C GLY A 56 -0.63 3.26 -5.98
N ARG A 57 0.29 3.36 -5.03
CA ARG A 57 0.18 2.59 -3.80
C ARG A 57 -1.04 3.03 -2.98
N ILE A 58 -1.27 4.33 -2.90
CA ILE A 58 -2.41 4.84 -2.16
C ILE A 58 -3.72 4.39 -2.79
N ASP A 59 -3.80 4.48 -4.12
CA ASP A 59 -5.01 4.05 -4.82
C ASP A 59 -5.30 2.58 -4.59
N ALA A 60 -4.27 1.74 -4.66
CA ALA A 60 -4.44 0.31 -4.43
C ALA A 60 -4.89 0.04 -3.01
N ASN A 61 -4.23 0.70 -2.05
CA ASN A 61 -4.60 0.52 -0.65
C ASN A 61 -6.03 0.99 -0.38
N ALA A 62 -6.42 2.08 -1.03
CA ALA A 62 -7.78 2.59 -0.84
C ALA A 62 -8.82 1.60 -1.34
N GLN A 63 -8.55 0.98 -2.49
CA GLN A 63 -9.50 0.01 -3.05
C GLN A 63 -9.61 -1.23 -2.20
N VAL A 64 -8.47 -1.74 -1.72
CA VAL A 64 -8.49 -2.91 -0.86
C VAL A 64 -9.15 -2.59 0.46
N ALA A 65 -8.85 -1.41 1.02
CA ALA A 65 -9.46 -0.99 2.27
C ALA A 65 -10.97 -0.89 2.15
N LYS A 66 -11.44 -0.36 1.02
CA LYS A 66 -12.87 -0.27 0.81
C LYS A 66 -13.51 -1.64 0.75
N GLY A 67 -12.88 -2.57 0.04
CA GLY A 67 -13.39 -3.93 -0.03
C GLY A 67 -13.40 -4.59 1.33
N LEU A 68 -12.36 -4.39 2.10
CA LEU A 68 -12.28 -4.94 3.45
C LEU A 68 -13.39 -4.37 4.33
N PHE A 69 -13.59 -3.06 4.23
CA PHE A 69 -14.64 -2.40 5.00
C PHE A 69 -16.01 -2.95 4.64
N ASP A 70 -16.26 -3.11 3.34
CA ASP A 70 -17.54 -3.67 2.88
C ASP A 70 -17.74 -5.08 3.41
N GLN A 71 -16.71 -5.90 3.38
CA GLN A 71 -16.78 -7.26 3.90
C GLN A 71 -17.08 -7.25 5.41
N ALA A 72 -16.42 -6.35 6.12
CA ALA A 72 -16.63 -6.27 7.58
C ALA A 72 -18.06 -5.88 7.89
N LYS A 73 -18.61 -4.95 7.11
CA LYS A 73 -20.00 -4.53 7.32
C LYS A 73 -20.99 -5.64 7.02
N GLN A 74 -20.61 -6.55 6.16
CA GLN A 74 -21.48 -7.66 5.79
C GLN A 74 -21.38 -8.80 6.77
N GLY A 75 -20.60 -8.67 7.83
CA GLY A 75 -20.53 -9.68 8.86
C GLY A 75 -19.31 -10.58 8.80
N ASN A 76 -18.37 -10.30 7.91
CA ASN A 76 -17.16 -11.11 7.86
C ASN A 76 -16.29 -10.80 9.06
N THR A 77 -16.18 -11.77 9.97
CA THR A 77 -15.47 -11.56 11.21
C THR A 77 -13.99 -11.29 11.00
N ALA A 78 -13.36 -12.03 10.12
CA ALA A 78 -11.94 -11.83 9.87
C ALA A 78 -11.67 -10.43 9.35
N ALA A 79 -12.52 -9.95 8.45
CA ALA A 79 -12.37 -8.61 7.90
C ALA A 79 -12.57 -7.56 8.99
N ALA A 80 -13.53 -7.77 9.87
CA ALA A 80 -13.81 -6.83 10.95
C ALA A 80 -12.62 -6.74 11.91
N ILE A 81 -12.06 -7.89 12.27
CA ILE A 81 -10.90 -7.91 13.16
C ILE A 81 -9.71 -7.23 12.50
N PHE A 82 -9.47 -7.53 11.24
CA PHE A 82 -8.35 -6.93 10.54
C PHE A 82 -8.52 -5.40 10.45
N TRP A 83 -9.72 -4.96 10.16
CA TRP A 83 -10.01 -3.53 10.11
C TRP A 83 -9.71 -2.85 11.43
N LEU A 84 -10.21 -3.46 12.52
CA LEU A 84 -10.02 -2.87 13.83
C LEU A 84 -8.55 -2.81 14.22
N LYS A 85 -7.79 -3.84 13.87
CA LYS A 85 -6.37 -3.86 14.19
C LYS A 85 -5.58 -2.82 13.39
N THR A 86 -5.95 -2.62 12.15
CA THR A 86 -5.15 -1.78 11.27
C THR A 86 -5.64 -0.37 11.16
N ARG A 87 -6.93 -0.13 11.30
CA ARG A 87 -7.50 1.19 11.09
C ARG A 87 -7.95 1.86 12.37
N ALA A 88 -8.43 1.07 13.32
CA ALA A 88 -8.91 1.64 14.58
C ALA A 88 -7.87 1.59 15.69
N GLY A 89 -6.70 1.09 15.39
CA GLY A 89 -5.62 1.10 16.37
C GLY A 89 -5.69 0.00 17.40
N TRP A 90 -6.52 -0.99 17.18
CA TRP A 90 -6.60 -2.12 18.11
C TRP A 90 -5.36 -2.97 17.95
N LYS A 91 -4.85 -3.42 19.05
CA LYS A 91 -3.67 -4.27 19.03
C LYS A 91 -4.03 -5.68 19.43
N GLU A 92 -3.29 -6.61 18.88
CA GLU A 92 -3.49 -8.01 19.21
C GLU A 92 -3.44 -8.22 20.71
N THR A 93 -2.48 -7.56 21.36
CA THR A 93 -2.32 -7.70 22.79
C THR A 93 -3.52 -7.19 23.55
N ASN A 94 -4.14 -6.11 23.08
CA ASN A 94 -5.33 -5.59 23.72
C ASN A 94 -6.46 -6.61 23.66
N ILE A 95 -6.61 -7.25 22.54
CA ILE A 95 -7.64 -8.26 22.38
C ILE A 95 -7.36 -9.43 23.30
N ASN A 96 -6.12 -9.85 23.34
CA ASN A 96 -5.73 -10.96 24.20
C ASN A 96 -5.92 -10.63 25.67
N GLU A 97 -5.57 -9.42 26.05
CA GLU A 97 -5.76 -9.00 27.42
C GLU A 97 -7.22 -9.08 27.83
N ILE A 98 -8.06 -8.55 27.01
CA ILE A 98 -9.48 -8.57 27.31
C ILE A 98 -9.99 -9.97 27.39
N SER A 99 -9.61 -10.81 26.45
CA SER A 99 -10.05 -12.20 26.44
C SER A 99 -9.54 -12.98 27.63
N GLY A 100 -8.28 -12.73 28.00
CA GLY A 100 -7.68 -13.52 29.06
C GLY A 100 -7.79 -12.92 30.43
N LEU A 101 -8.15 -11.67 30.50
CA LEU A 101 -8.09 -10.93 31.73
C LEU A 101 -8.74 -11.65 32.91
N GLU A 102 -9.84 -12.25 32.70
CA GLU A 102 -10.49 -12.95 33.76
C GLU A 102 -10.91 -14.32 33.31
N GLY A 103 -10.19 -14.79 32.33
CA GLY A 103 -10.54 -16.06 31.78
C GLY A 103 -11.87 -16.04 31.08
N GLN A 104 -12.32 -14.89 30.69
CA GLN A 104 -13.62 -14.78 30.05
C GLN A 104 -13.49 -14.50 28.60
N PRO A 105 -14.45 -14.92 27.84
CA PRO A 105 -14.45 -14.64 26.40
C PRO A 105 -14.87 -13.22 26.19
N VAL A 106 -14.07 -12.33 26.61
CA VAL A 106 -14.50 -10.96 26.56
C VAL A 106 -14.27 -10.28 25.29
N SER A 107 -14.30 -10.97 24.23
CA SER A 107 -14.21 -10.33 22.95
C SER A 107 -15.22 -9.21 22.84
N ILE A 108 -16.26 -9.34 23.56
CA ILE A 108 -17.27 -8.30 23.55
C ILE A 108 -16.74 -7.00 24.03
N LYS A 109 -15.96 -7.07 25.07
CA LYS A 109 -15.43 -5.84 25.62
C LYS A 109 -14.43 -5.20 24.75
N VAL A 110 -13.86 -5.99 23.93
CA VAL A 110 -12.93 -5.46 23.00
C VAL A 110 -13.61 -4.43 22.20
N VAL A 111 -14.80 -4.74 21.93
CA VAL A 111 -15.58 -3.82 21.14
C VAL A 111 -15.67 -2.54 21.87
N GLY A 112 -15.63 -2.65 23.12
CA GLY A 112 -15.70 -1.48 23.88
C GLY A 112 -14.70 -0.51 23.43
N ILE A 113 -13.92 -0.91 22.61
CA ILE A 113 -13.14 0.02 21.95
C ILE A 113 -13.01 1.26 22.69
#